data_919083cdff4595c6f63934d37e2b6b0b
#
_entry.id   919083cdff4595c6f63934d37e2b6b0b
#
_cell.length_a   1.000
_cell.length_b   1.000
_cell.length_c   1.000
_cell.angle_alpha   90.00
_cell.angle_beta   90.00
_cell.angle_gamma   90.00
#
_symmetry.space_group_name_H-M   'P 1'
#
loop_
_entity.id
_entity.type
_entity.pdbx_description
1 polymer ?
#
loop_
_entity_poly.entity_id
_entity_poly.type
_entity_poly.pdbx_seq_one_letter_code
_entity_poly.pdbx_strand_id
1 'polypeptide(L)'
;MRRSALDLGVGIFVIIGILALGWLSVKLGRVEFLGGRGYQLTADFPSVGGLKPGSAVEIAGVEIGRVEAITLADYQARVLMRIRGDVKLQEDAIASIKTKGLIGEKYIRINPGGSERLIQPNGRIREVEAPVDFEELLSKYIFGKV
;
A
#
# COMPACT_ATOMS: atom_id res chain seq x y z
N MET A 1 -41.06 -24.72 -33.23
CA MET A 1 -39.81 -25.45 -32.97
C MET A 1 -38.51 -24.59 -33.05
N ARG A 2 -38.48 -23.50 -33.82
CA ARG A 2 -37.27 -22.64 -33.88
C ARG A 2 -37.04 -21.73 -32.64
N ARG A 3 -38.09 -21.34 -31.93
CA ARG A 3 -37.97 -20.45 -30.76
C ARG A 3 -37.32 -21.14 -29.56
N SER A 4 -37.64 -22.39 -29.28
CA SER A 4 -37.08 -23.13 -28.17
C SER A 4 -35.57 -23.41 -28.29
N ALA A 5 -35.02 -23.51 -29.49
CA ALA A 5 -33.60 -23.68 -29.72
C ALA A 5 -32.82 -22.37 -29.50
N LEU A 6 -33.44 -21.24 -29.85
CA LEU A 6 -32.88 -19.92 -29.58
C LEU A 6 -32.88 -19.61 -28.08
N ASP A 7 -34.00 -19.90 -27.40
CA ASP A 7 -34.14 -19.68 -25.97
C ASP A 7 -33.15 -20.54 -25.18
N LEU A 8 -32.91 -21.80 -25.59
CA LEU A 8 -31.90 -22.67 -25.01
C LEU A 8 -30.51 -22.11 -25.26
N GLY A 9 -30.20 -21.63 -26.47
CA GLY A 9 -28.90 -21.04 -26.80
C GLY A 9 -28.59 -19.79 -25.96
N VAL A 10 -29.60 -18.92 -25.81
CA VAL A 10 -29.46 -17.71 -24.94
C VAL A 10 -29.25 -18.10 -23.49
N GLY A 11 -29.99 -19.10 -22.97
CA GLY A 11 -29.84 -19.57 -21.60
C GLY A 11 -28.45 -20.11 -21.33
N ILE A 12 -27.88 -20.94 -22.22
CA ILE A 12 -26.54 -21.47 -22.13
C ILE A 12 -25.52 -20.35 -22.18
N PHE A 13 -25.67 -19.38 -23.07
CA PHE A 13 -24.77 -18.21 -23.17
C PHE A 13 -24.72 -17.39 -21.86
N VAL A 14 -25.87 -17.13 -21.26
CA VAL A 14 -26.01 -16.39 -20.01
C VAL A 14 -25.28 -17.16 -18.85
N ILE A 15 -25.49 -18.48 -18.78
CA ILE A 15 -24.83 -19.30 -17.76
C ILE A 15 -23.30 -19.25 -17.91
N ILE A 16 -22.80 -19.40 -19.14
CA ILE A 16 -21.36 -19.29 -19.42
C ILE A 16 -20.83 -17.90 -19.03
N GLY A 17 -21.56 -16.83 -19.32
CA GLY A 17 -21.21 -15.47 -18.95
C GLY A 17 -21.11 -15.28 -17.43
N ILE A 18 -22.08 -15.79 -16.68
CA ILE A 18 -22.07 -15.73 -15.21
C ILE A 18 -20.90 -16.52 -14.63
N LEU A 19 -20.63 -17.73 -15.14
CA LEU A 19 -19.52 -18.55 -14.71
C LEU A 19 -18.16 -17.87 -15.02
N ALA A 20 -18.03 -17.26 -16.19
CA ALA A 20 -16.82 -16.50 -16.56
C ALA A 20 -16.59 -15.29 -15.67
N LEU A 21 -17.64 -14.51 -15.36
CA LEU A 21 -17.58 -13.38 -14.44
C LEU A 21 -17.25 -13.82 -13.02
N GLY A 22 -17.87 -14.90 -12.54
CA GLY A 22 -17.56 -15.50 -11.23
C GLY A 22 -16.11 -15.95 -11.13
N TRP A 23 -15.61 -16.64 -12.15
CA TRP A 23 -14.21 -17.08 -12.20
C TRP A 23 -13.24 -15.91 -12.26
N LEU A 24 -13.55 -14.87 -13.03
CA LEU A 24 -12.76 -13.66 -13.12
C LEU A 24 -12.73 -12.92 -11.77
N SER A 25 -13.87 -12.80 -11.10
CA SER A 25 -13.98 -12.19 -9.77
C SER A 25 -13.12 -12.92 -8.73
N VAL A 26 -13.16 -14.26 -8.73
CA VAL A 26 -12.32 -15.07 -7.85
C VAL A 26 -10.85 -14.93 -8.20
N LYS A 27 -10.51 -14.87 -9.48
CA LYS A 27 -9.12 -14.72 -9.93
C LYS A 27 -8.54 -13.35 -9.57
N LEU A 28 -9.31 -12.27 -9.75
CA LEU A 28 -8.87 -10.94 -9.33
C LEU A 28 -8.82 -10.81 -7.80
N GLY A 29 -9.81 -11.35 -7.09
CA GLY A 29 -9.83 -11.33 -5.62
C GLY A 29 -8.67 -12.09 -4.97
N ARG A 30 -8.18 -13.16 -5.61
CA ARG A 30 -7.01 -13.91 -5.11
C ARG A 30 -5.69 -13.15 -5.20
N VAL A 31 -5.59 -12.16 -6.06
CA VAL A 31 -4.36 -11.35 -6.19
C VAL A 31 -4.13 -10.49 -4.94
N GLU A 32 -5.20 -10.08 -4.25
CA GLU A 32 -5.09 -9.35 -2.98
C GLU A 32 -4.97 -10.25 -1.75
N PHE A 33 -5.58 -11.46 -1.77
CA PHE A 33 -5.55 -12.38 -0.63
C PHE A 33 -4.31 -13.28 -0.54
N LEU A 34 -3.57 -13.44 -1.64
CA LEU A 34 -2.36 -14.27 -1.70
C LEU A 34 -1.05 -13.47 -1.56
N GLY A 35 -1.10 -12.24 -1.09
CA GLY A 35 0.06 -11.51 -0.56
C GLY A 35 0.60 -12.15 0.73
N GLY A 36 0.57 -13.46 0.82
CA GLY A 36 0.55 -14.21 2.06
C GLY A 36 1.87 -14.80 2.55
N ARG A 37 3.05 -14.31 2.20
CA ARG A 37 4.31 -14.70 2.87
C ARG A 37 5.15 -13.49 3.20
N GLY A 38 4.62 -12.66 4.08
CA GLY A 38 5.30 -11.48 4.57
C GLY A 38 5.11 -11.37 6.07
N TYR A 39 5.80 -10.41 6.65
CA TYR A 39 5.66 -10.04 8.05
C TYR A 39 5.11 -8.63 8.15
N GLN A 40 4.47 -8.35 9.27
CA GLN A 40 3.91 -7.03 9.54
C GLN A 40 4.93 -6.15 10.25
N LEU A 41 4.95 -4.88 9.89
CA LEU A 41 5.67 -3.83 10.61
C LEU A 41 4.76 -2.65 10.85
N THR A 42 5.03 -1.94 11.91
CA THR A 42 4.29 -0.73 12.29
C THR A 42 5.23 0.47 12.24
N ALA A 43 4.72 1.62 11.83
CA ALA A 43 5.42 2.90 11.96
C ALA A 43 4.41 3.97 12.38
N ASP A 44 4.80 4.83 13.33
CA ASP A 44 3.95 5.91 13.81
C ASP A 44 4.44 7.23 13.22
N PHE A 45 3.58 7.88 12.42
CA PHE A 45 3.88 9.14 11.75
C PHE A 45 3.11 10.31 12.39
N PRO A 46 3.71 11.48 12.54
CA PRO A 46 2.98 12.67 12.97
C PRO A 46 1.84 13.04 12.02
N SER A 47 2.03 12.80 10.73
CA SER A 47 1.03 13.00 9.68
C SER A 47 1.29 12.04 8.53
N VAL A 48 0.24 11.59 7.87
CA VAL A 48 0.34 10.69 6.71
C VAL A 48 0.02 11.39 5.38
N GLY A 49 -0.51 12.62 5.41
CA GLY A 49 -0.67 13.49 4.25
C GLY A 49 -1.31 12.84 3.03
N GLY A 50 -2.37 12.04 3.21
CA GLY A 50 -3.08 11.38 2.10
C GLY A 50 -2.57 9.98 1.71
N LEU A 51 -1.69 9.38 2.51
CA LEU A 51 -1.37 7.96 2.40
C LEU A 51 -2.64 7.13 2.64
N LYS A 52 -2.80 6.04 1.91
CA LYS A 52 -4.01 5.19 1.97
C LYS A 52 -3.63 3.73 2.20
N PRO A 53 -4.54 2.91 2.77
CA PRO A 53 -4.42 1.46 2.67
C PRO A 53 -4.26 1.03 1.20
N GLY A 54 -3.37 0.08 0.93
CA GLY A 54 -2.99 -0.33 -0.42
C GLY A 54 -1.81 0.44 -1.03
N SER A 55 -1.39 1.55 -0.43
CA SER A 55 -0.20 2.30 -0.88
C SER A 55 1.05 1.42 -0.86
N ALA A 56 1.90 1.58 -1.87
CA ALA A 56 3.13 0.81 -1.99
C ALA A 56 4.15 1.15 -0.89
N VAL A 57 4.91 0.16 -0.47
CA VAL A 57 6.13 0.30 0.33
C VAL A 57 7.30 -0.10 -0.55
N GLU A 58 8.28 0.78 -0.70
CA GLU A 58 9.38 0.64 -1.66
C GLU A 58 10.75 0.82 -1.02
N ILE A 59 11.74 0.07 -1.52
CA ILE A 59 13.17 0.31 -1.32
C ILE A 59 13.79 0.53 -2.68
N ALA A 60 14.55 1.61 -2.84
CA ALA A 60 15.24 1.94 -4.10
C ALA A 60 14.33 1.91 -5.35
N GLY A 61 13.03 2.23 -5.18
CA GLY A 61 12.06 2.21 -6.26
C GLY A 61 11.43 0.84 -6.55
N VAL A 62 11.79 -0.19 -5.78
CA VAL A 62 11.21 -1.54 -5.91
C VAL A 62 10.17 -1.76 -4.83
N GLU A 63 8.97 -2.19 -5.21
CA GLU A 63 7.90 -2.51 -4.27
C GLU A 63 8.26 -3.75 -3.46
N ILE A 64 8.31 -3.59 -2.14
CA ILE A 64 8.63 -4.66 -1.17
C ILE A 64 7.45 -5.00 -0.26
N GLY A 65 6.37 -4.25 -0.35
CA GLY A 65 5.20 -4.45 0.48
C GLY A 65 4.13 -3.41 0.23
N ARG A 66 3.10 -3.43 1.09
CA ARG A 66 1.96 -2.50 1.03
C ARG A 66 1.48 -2.10 2.41
N VAL A 67 0.86 -0.93 2.46
CA VAL A 67 0.11 -0.47 3.63
C VAL A 67 -1.16 -1.29 3.78
N GLU A 68 -1.36 -1.93 4.93
CA GLU A 68 -2.58 -2.69 5.24
C GLU A 68 -3.66 -1.84 5.92
N ALA A 69 -3.25 -1.06 6.91
CA ALA A 69 -4.18 -0.23 7.68
C ALA A 69 -3.50 1.04 8.19
N ILE A 70 -4.30 2.06 8.42
CA ILE A 70 -3.88 3.30 9.07
C ILE A 70 -4.88 3.60 10.18
N THR A 71 -4.39 3.77 11.38
CA THR A 71 -5.19 4.05 12.58
C THR A 71 -4.62 5.23 13.35
N LEU A 72 -5.45 5.92 14.10
CA LEU A 72 -5.00 6.96 15.02
C LEU A 72 -4.65 6.31 16.36
N ALA A 73 -3.44 6.52 16.83
CA ALA A 73 -2.97 6.07 18.14
C ALA A 73 -2.07 7.13 18.75
N ASP A 74 -2.36 7.54 19.98
CA ASP A 74 -1.58 8.55 20.71
C ASP A 74 -1.33 9.84 19.92
N TYR A 75 -2.37 10.34 19.21
CA TYR A 75 -2.31 11.51 18.32
C TYR A 75 -1.32 11.38 17.15
N GLN A 76 -0.91 10.17 16.83
CA GLN A 76 -0.09 9.84 15.67
C GLN A 76 -0.83 8.88 14.74
N ALA A 77 -0.51 8.92 13.47
CA ALA A 77 -1.02 7.97 12.50
C ALA A 77 -0.16 6.70 12.56
N ARG A 78 -0.73 5.64 13.13
CA ARG A 78 -0.12 4.31 13.15
C ARG A 78 -0.40 3.60 11.84
N VAL A 79 0.65 3.35 11.09
CA VAL A 79 0.61 2.69 9.79
C VAL A 79 1.06 1.24 9.96
N LEU A 80 0.18 0.31 9.64
CA LEU A 80 0.49 -1.11 9.57
C LEU A 80 0.85 -1.47 8.13
N MET A 81 2.03 -2.03 7.95
CA MET A 81 2.56 -2.42 6.64
C MET A 81 2.83 -3.92 6.61
N ARG A 82 2.57 -4.55 5.46
CA ARG A 82 3.01 -5.91 5.19
C ARG A 82 4.20 -5.87 4.25
N ILE A 83 5.30 -6.45 4.70
CA ILE A 83 6.57 -6.52 3.95
C ILE A 83 6.79 -7.96 3.48
N ARG A 84 7.32 -8.11 2.29
CA ARG A 84 7.65 -9.43 1.72
C ARG A 84 8.66 -10.16 2.62
N GLY A 85 8.46 -11.46 2.77
CA GLY A 85 9.27 -12.28 3.69
C GLY A 85 10.74 -12.46 3.28
N ASP A 86 11.06 -12.23 2.00
CA ASP A 86 12.42 -12.25 1.46
C ASP A 86 13.22 -10.97 1.76
N VAL A 87 12.54 -9.89 2.17
CA VAL A 87 13.17 -8.60 2.51
C VAL A 87 13.29 -8.47 4.02
N LYS A 88 14.48 -8.22 4.51
CA LYS A 88 14.76 -7.98 5.92
C LYS A 88 15.17 -6.53 6.11
N LEU A 89 14.61 -5.89 7.14
CA LEU A 89 14.87 -4.49 7.46
C LEU A 89 15.69 -4.38 8.74
N GLN A 90 16.63 -3.46 8.75
CA GLN A 90 17.47 -3.15 9.90
C GLN A 90 16.70 -2.30 10.93
N GLU A 91 17.12 -2.36 12.20
CA GLU A 91 16.48 -1.60 13.28
C GLU A 91 16.56 -0.08 13.09
N ASP A 92 17.59 0.39 12.39
CA ASP A 92 17.84 1.79 12.05
C ASP A 92 17.32 2.17 10.66
N ALA A 93 16.42 1.36 10.07
CA ALA A 93 15.74 1.71 8.82
C ALA A 93 14.82 2.90 9.03
N ILE A 94 14.77 3.79 8.04
CA ILE A 94 13.96 5.01 8.05
C ILE A 94 12.80 4.84 7.10
N ALA A 95 11.58 5.08 7.57
CA ALA A 95 10.38 5.11 6.75
C ALA A 95 9.97 6.55 6.45
N SER A 96 9.93 6.92 5.18
CA SER A 96 9.57 8.25 4.71
C SER A 96 8.33 8.17 3.83
N ILE A 97 7.35 9.06 4.05
CA ILE A 97 6.20 9.17 3.14
C ILE A 97 6.58 10.15 2.02
N LYS A 98 6.51 9.68 0.79
CA LYS A 98 6.84 10.46 -0.41
C LYS A 98 5.68 10.46 -1.39
N THR A 99 5.71 11.37 -2.35
CA THR A 99 4.73 11.47 -3.44
C THR A 99 5.39 11.00 -4.75
N LYS A 100 4.70 10.19 -5.54
CA LYS A 100 5.16 9.81 -6.88
C LYS A 100 5.00 10.98 -7.83
N GLY A 101 6.12 11.62 -8.19
CA GLY A 101 6.11 12.85 -8.98
C GLY A 101 5.58 14.05 -8.19
N LEU A 102 5.03 15.05 -8.89
CA LEU A 102 4.53 16.29 -8.26
C LEU A 102 3.10 16.15 -7.72
N ILE A 103 2.27 15.33 -8.36
CA ILE A 103 0.82 15.21 -8.09
C ILE A 103 0.41 13.73 -7.93
N GLY A 104 1.34 12.83 -7.75
CA GLY A 104 1.09 11.39 -7.69
C GLY A 104 0.58 10.91 -6.34
N GLU A 105 0.33 9.61 -6.28
CA GLU A 105 -0.08 8.93 -5.05
C GLU A 105 1.04 8.94 -4.01
N LYS A 106 0.65 8.94 -2.75
CA LYS A 106 1.58 8.78 -1.63
C LYS A 106 2.01 7.32 -1.50
N TYR A 107 3.26 7.12 -1.18
CA TYR A 107 3.86 5.80 -0.91
C TYR A 107 4.87 5.90 0.22
N ILE A 108 5.24 4.79 0.79
CA ILE A 108 6.28 4.72 1.81
C ILE A 108 7.58 4.31 1.14
N ARG A 109 8.61 5.14 1.30
CA ARG A 109 9.99 4.78 0.97
C ARG A 109 10.70 4.34 2.22
N ILE A 110 11.30 3.16 2.19
CA ILE A 110 12.19 2.70 3.26
C ILE A 110 13.63 2.85 2.79
N ASN A 111 14.41 3.56 3.58
CA ASN A 111 15.85 3.59 3.46
C ASN A 111 16.40 2.56 4.44
N PRO A 112 17.03 1.48 3.96
CA PRO A 112 17.64 0.51 4.86
C PRO A 112 18.76 1.16 5.66
N GLY A 113 18.87 0.74 6.91
CA GLY A 113 19.92 1.20 7.79
C GLY A 113 21.25 0.45 7.59
N GLY A 114 22.21 0.73 8.45
CA GLY A 114 23.50 0.05 8.49
C GLY A 114 23.65 -0.91 9.69
N SER A 115 22.64 -1.04 10.52
CA SER A 115 22.67 -1.91 11.69
C SER A 115 22.73 -3.39 11.32
N GLU A 116 23.50 -4.17 12.04
CA GLU A 116 23.49 -5.63 11.93
C GLU A 116 22.21 -6.26 12.51
N ARG A 117 21.50 -5.52 13.38
CA ARG A 117 20.26 -5.96 13.99
C ARG A 117 19.07 -5.75 13.07
N LEU A 118 18.23 -6.76 12.96
CA LEU A 118 17.04 -6.75 12.12
C LEU A 118 15.78 -6.52 12.97
N ILE A 119 14.83 -5.80 12.39
CA ILE A 119 13.52 -5.65 13.00
C ILE A 119 12.82 -7.02 13.00
N GLN A 120 12.32 -7.42 14.17
CA GLN A 120 11.56 -8.65 14.31
C GLN A 120 10.18 -8.53 13.65
N PRO A 121 9.57 -9.64 13.19
CA PRO A 121 8.19 -9.65 12.76
C PRO A 121 7.27 -9.02 13.82
N ASN A 122 6.29 -8.24 13.39
CA ASN A 122 5.42 -7.42 14.23
C ASN A 122 6.16 -6.31 15.01
N GLY A 123 7.37 -5.98 14.61
CA GLY A 123 8.15 -4.89 15.19
C GLY A 123 7.71 -3.52 14.67
N ARG A 124 8.46 -2.51 15.10
CA ARG A 124 8.21 -1.11 14.75
C ARG A 124 9.45 -0.47 14.13
N ILE A 125 9.22 0.29 13.07
CA ILE A 125 10.21 1.23 12.53
C ILE A 125 10.17 2.47 13.42
N ARG A 126 11.31 2.84 14.00
CA ARG A 126 11.42 3.95 14.95
C ARG A 126 11.66 5.28 14.28
N GLU A 127 12.45 5.27 13.21
CA GLU A 127 12.82 6.47 12.47
C GLU A 127 11.81 6.69 11.33
N VAL A 128 11.08 7.80 11.42
CA VAL A 128 10.05 8.16 10.42
C VAL A 128 10.22 9.61 9.96
N GLU A 129 9.94 9.84 8.70
CA GLU A 129 9.86 11.18 8.12
C GLU A 129 8.42 11.43 7.63
N ALA A 130 7.79 12.49 8.11
CA ALA A 130 6.50 12.93 7.64
C ALA A 130 6.57 13.40 6.18
N PRO A 131 5.46 13.35 5.44
CA PRO A 131 5.41 13.90 4.09
C PRO A 131 5.69 15.40 4.12
N VAL A 132 6.48 15.85 3.17
CA VAL A 132 6.65 17.29 2.92
C VAL A 132 5.53 17.69 1.96
N ASP A 133 4.63 18.55 2.43
CA ASP A 133 3.58 19.10 1.58
C ASP A 133 4.16 20.26 0.75
N PHE A 134 4.16 20.07 -0.56
CA PHE A 134 4.67 21.05 -1.51
C PHE A 134 3.91 22.40 -1.39
N GLU A 135 2.63 22.33 -1.07
CA GLU A 135 1.78 23.51 -0.83
C GLU A 135 2.28 24.34 0.36
N GLU A 136 2.73 23.69 1.44
CA GLU A 136 3.30 24.37 2.60
C GLU A 136 4.63 25.05 2.25
N LEU A 137 5.46 24.38 1.45
CA LEU A 137 6.73 24.98 0.96
C LEU A 137 6.48 26.16 0.04
N LEU A 138 5.51 26.03 -0.88
CA LEU A 138 5.13 27.14 -1.77
C LEU A 138 4.56 28.32 -0.97
N SER A 139 3.70 28.04 -0.02
CA SER A 139 3.13 29.04 0.88
C SER A 139 4.22 29.77 1.68
N LYS A 140 5.16 29.05 2.25
CA LYS A 140 6.33 29.63 2.94
C LYS A 140 7.22 30.46 2.01
N TYR A 141 7.38 30.03 0.76
CA TYR A 141 8.18 30.78 -0.21
C TYR A 141 7.49 32.06 -0.70
N ILE A 142 6.18 32.01 -0.92
CA ILE A 142 5.40 33.14 -1.42
C ILE A 142 5.05 34.11 -0.30
N PHE A 143 4.68 33.61 0.87
CA PHE A 143 4.21 34.42 2.02
C PHE A 143 5.22 34.51 3.17
N GLY A 144 6.31 33.76 3.12
CA GLY A 144 7.30 33.60 4.18
C GLY A 144 8.33 34.74 4.28
N LYS A 145 7.99 35.92 3.80
CA LYS A 145 8.70 37.13 4.15
C LYS A 145 7.92 37.89 5.25
N VAL A 146 7.97 37.35 6.40
CA VAL A 146 7.80 38.15 7.62
C VAL A 146 8.81 37.65 8.63
#